data_bf9d863de0dcbb4d6e4d8672b28d748a
#
_entry.id   bf9d863de0dcbb4d6e4d8672b28d748a
#
_cell.length_a   1.000
_cell.length_b   1.000
_cell.length_c   1.000
_cell.angle_alpha   90.00
_cell.angle_beta   90.00
_cell.angle_gamma   90.00
#
_symmetry.space_group_name_H-M   'P 1'
#
loop_
_entity.id
_entity.type
_entity.pdbx_description
1 polymer ?
#
loop_
_entity_poly.entity_id
_entity_poly.type
_entity_poly.pdbx_seq_one_letter_code
_entity_poly.pdbx_strand_id
1 'polypeptide(L)'
;MKTFKELSTEVDEALSFGARRAVSRRMVKQNKKPSVQFRKAKNMLRVLPINKARKRAAKMVRTWVKQKLAGKGKDLAGMSVAEKERLEIKADKKIAKMGKKFSGLVKKKTFVIIKKHAARKKSLLAKDTPGQ
;
A
#
# COMPACT_ATOMS: atom_id res chain seq x y z
N MET A 1 -14.12 -29.62 3.39
CA MET A 1 -13.63 -28.62 2.41
C MET A 1 -12.61 -27.74 3.10
N LYS A 2 -11.43 -27.64 2.53
CA LYS A 2 -10.40 -26.74 3.05
C LYS A 2 -10.76 -25.31 2.72
N THR A 3 -10.55 -24.39 3.67
CA THR A 3 -10.76 -22.97 3.44
C THR A 3 -9.67 -22.41 2.51
N PHE A 4 -9.93 -21.29 1.84
CA PHE A 4 -8.95 -20.63 0.98
C PHE A 4 -7.65 -20.28 1.72
N LYS A 5 -7.72 -20.00 3.03
CA LYS A 5 -6.55 -19.77 3.90
C LYS A 5 -5.70 -21.01 4.07
N GLU A 6 -6.31 -22.16 4.27
CA GLU A 6 -5.61 -23.46 4.42
C GLU A 6 -4.95 -23.88 3.11
N LEU A 7 -5.64 -23.66 1.97
CA LEU A 7 -5.07 -23.90 0.64
C LEU A 7 -3.89 -22.94 0.34
N SER A 8 -3.95 -21.69 0.76
CA SER A 8 -2.86 -20.73 0.52
C SER A 8 -1.63 -21.03 1.38
N THR A 9 -1.80 -21.48 2.63
CA THR A 9 -0.69 -21.90 3.49
C THR A 9 -0.05 -23.19 2.99
N GLU A 10 -0.82 -24.18 2.54
CA GLU A 10 -0.27 -25.41 1.93
C GLU A 10 0.52 -25.11 0.65
N VAL A 11 0.06 -24.19 -0.19
CA VAL A 11 0.79 -23.78 -1.40
C VAL A 11 2.08 -23.03 -1.06
N ASP A 12 2.07 -22.19 -0.04
CA ASP A 12 3.28 -21.48 0.40
C ASP A 12 4.31 -22.39 1.05
N GLU A 13 3.88 -23.43 1.78
CA GLU A 13 4.77 -24.44 2.36
C GLU A 13 5.31 -25.41 1.30
N ALA A 14 4.55 -25.69 0.24
CA ALA A 14 4.91 -26.64 -0.81
C ALA A 14 5.98 -26.15 -1.79
N LEU A 15 6.23 -24.82 -1.86
CA LEU A 15 7.23 -24.27 -2.78
C LEU A 15 8.62 -24.27 -2.16
N SER A 16 9.51 -25.12 -2.67
CA SER A 16 10.93 -25.10 -2.31
C SER A 16 11.57 -23.74 -2.64
N PHE A 17 12.66 -23.41 -1.95
CA PHE A 17 13.42 -22.17 -2.20
C PHE A 17 13.80 -22.00 -3.69
N GLY A 18 14.18 -23.08 -4.35
CA GLY A 18 14.48 -23.08 -5.79
C GLY A 18 13.26 -22.74 -6.64
N ALA A 19 12.09 -23.30 -6.31
CA ALA A 19 10.85 -23.01 -7.01
C ALA A 19 10.42 -21.55 -6.84
N ARG A 20 10.53 -20.99 -5.63
CA ARG A 20 10.26 -19.56 -5.37
C ARG A 20 11.17 -18.65 -6.19
N ARG A 21 12.45 -19.00 -6.28
CA ARG A 21 13.42 -18.25 -7.09
C ARG A 21 13.12 -18.34 -8.59
N ALA A 22 12.69 -19.52 -9.07
CA ALA A 22 12.26 -19.70 -10.47
C ALA A 22 11.03 -18.87 -10.81
N VAL A 23 10.01 -18.86 -9.92
CA VAL A 23 8.81 -18.01 -10.06
C VAL A 23 9.18 -16.53 -10.09
N SER A 24 10.05 -16.10 -9.18
CA SER A 24 10.53 -14.71 -9.15
C SER A 24 11.20 -14.30 -10.46
N ARG A 25 12.08 -15.13 -11.01
CA ARG A 25 12.72 -14.89 -12.32
C ARG A 25 11.71 -14.82 -13.46
N ARG A 26 10.70 -15.71 -13.47
CA ARG A 26 9.61 -15.66 -14.48
C ARG A 26 8.80 -14.36 -14.36
N MET A 27 8.47 -13.94 -13.15
CA MET A 27 7.76 -12.68 -12.89
C MET A 27 8.56 -11.47 -13.39
N VAL A 28 9.86 -11.43 -13.15
CA VAL A 28 10.74 -10.35 -13.66
C VAL A 28 10.74 -10.34 -15.19
N LYS A 29 10.85 -11.49 -15.85
CA LYS A 29 10.78 -11.59 -17.32
C LYS A 29 9.42 -11.14 -17.85
N GLN A 30 8.32 -11.56 -17.22
CA GLN A 30 6.97 -11.13 -17.63
C GLN A 30 6.78 -9.62 -17.45
N ASN A 31 7.28 -9.05 -16.35
CA ASN A 31 7.17 -7.61 -16.09
C ASN A 31 7.91 -6.74 -17.13
N LYS A 32 8.91 -7.29 -17.82
CA LYS A 32 9.64 -6.60 -18.90
C LYS A 32 8.91 -6.64 -20.24
N LYS A 33 7.88 -7.47 -20.41
CA LYS A 33 7.13 -7.55 -21.66
C LYS A 33 6.44 -6.21 -21.98
N PRO A 34 6.52 -5.71 -23.23
CA PRO A 34 5.90 -4.44 -23.63
C PRO A 34 4.40 -4.36 -23.32
N SER A 35 3.67 -5.45 -23.53
CA SER A 35 2.23 -5.54 -23.22
C SER A 35 1.92 -5.33 -21.73
N VAL A 36 2.76 -5.85 -20.83
CA VAL A 36 2.60 -5.68 -19.38
C VAL A 36 2.96 -4.25 -18.99
N GLN A 37 4.00 -3.68 -19.57
CA GLN A 37 4.40 -2.30 -19.34
C GLN A 37 3.33 -1.31 -19.82
N PHE A 38 2.78 -1.53 -20.99
CA PHE A 38 1.67 -0.73 -21.52
C PHE A 38 0.43 -0.80 -20.60
N ARG A 39 0.07 -1.99 -20.12
CA ARG A 39 -1.03 -2.17 -19.16
C ARG A 39 -0.77 -1.42 -17.84
N LYS A 40 0.46 -1.48 -17.32
CA LYS A 40 0.86 -0.74 -16.13
C LYS A 40 0.76 0.77 -16.35
N ALA A 41 1.26 1.27 -17.47
CA ALA A 41 1.17 2.69 -17.84
C ALA A 41 -0.30 3.14 -17.94
N LYS A 42 -1.13 2.38 -18.63
CA LYS A 42 -2.57 2.65 -18.74
C LYS A 42 -3.27 2.65 -17.36
N ASN A 43 -2.90 1.73 -16.47
CA ASN A 43 -3.44 1.70 -15.12
C ASN A 43 -2.98 2.89 -14.26
N MET A 44 -1.77 3.40 -14.48
CA MET A 44 -1.28 4.61 -13.80
C MET A 44 -2.05 5.87 -14.23
N LEU A 45 -2.57 5.90 -15.45
CA LEU A 45 -3.37 7.03 -15.95
C LEU A 45 -4.83 7.00 -15.46
N ARG A 46 -5.29 5.89 -14.89
CA ARG A 46 -6.65 5.81 -14.34
C ARG A 46 -6.81 6.75 -13.15
N VAL A 47 -7.95 7.43 -13.10
CA VAL A 47 -8.34 8.23 -11.94
C VAL A 47 -8.51 7.30 -10.74
N LEU A 48 -7.90 7.66 -9.62
CA LEU A 48 -8.04 6.88 -8.39
C LEU A 48 -9.44 7.09 -7.80
N PRO A 49 -10.27 6.03 -7.64
CA PRO A 49 -11.58 6.16 -7.01
C PRO A 49 -11.47 6.71 -5.59
N ILE A 50 -12.40 7.58 -5.21
CA ILE A 50 -12.43 8.21 -3.87
C ILE A 50 -12.39 7.17 -2.76
N ASN A 51 -13.09 6.06 -2.91
CA ASN A 51 -13.10 4.98 -1.91
C ASN A 51 -11.72 4.34 -1.70
N LYS A 52 -10.95 4.14 -2.78
CA LYS A 52 -9.57 3.65 -2.68
C LYS A 52 -8.64 4.70 -2.06
N ALA A 53 -8.83 5.97 -2.41
CA ALA A 53 -8.09 7.07 -1.81
C ALA A 53 -8.37 7.18 -0.30
N ARG A 54 -9.62 7.05 0.14
CA ARG A 54 -9.99 7.01 1.57
C ARG A 54 -9.32 5.85 2.32
N LYS A 55 -9.36 4.64 1.76
CA LYS A 55 -8.70 3.47 2.38
C LYS A 55 -7.19 3.69 2.55
N ARG A 56 -6.54 4.26 1.54
CA ARG A 56 -5.11 4.62 1.62
C ARG A 56 -4.85 5.71 2.65
N ALA A 57 -5.69 6.75 2.68
CA ALA A 57 -5.61 7.82 3.66
C ALA A 57 -5.77 7.31 5.09
N ALA A 58 -6.75 6.45 5.35
CA ALA A 58 -6.96 5.82 6.65
C ALA A 58 -5.74 5.03 7.10
N LYS A 59 -5.12 4.23 6.22
CA LYS A 59 -3.87 3.52 6.52
C LYS A 59 -2.73 4.47 6.84
N MET A 60 -2.57 5.56 6.09
CA MET A 60 -1.52 6.56 6.33
C MET A 60 -1.70 7.25 7.68
N VAL A 61 -2.91 7.66 8.02
CA VAL A 61 -3.20 8.29 9.32
C VAL A 61 -2.98 7.30 10.46
N ARG A 62 -3.39 6.04 10.30
CA ARG A 62 -3.13 4.98 11.28
C ARG A 62 -1.62 4.76 11.49
N THR A 63 -0.84 4.70 10.43
CA THR A 63 0.62 4.58 10.51
C THR A 63 1.24 5.79 11.21
N TRP A 64 0.77 6.98 10.92
CA TRP A 64 1.22 8.20 11.60
C TRP A 64 0.90 8.19 13.11
N VAL A 65 -0.29 7.71 13.51
CA VAL A 65 -0.63 7.52 14.93
C VAL A 65 0.32 6.52 15.59
N LYS A 66 0.60 5.39 14.93
CA LYS A 66 1.57 4.40 15.42
C LYS A 66 2.97 4.98 15.59
N GLN A 67 3.46 5.76 14.63
CA GLN A 67 4.76 6.42 14.72
C GLN A 67 4.82 7.40 15.89
N LYS A 68 3.75 8.16 16.12
CA LYS A 68 3.67 9.06 17.29
C LYS A 68 3.69 8.30 18.62
N LEU A 69 3.00 7.16 18.70
CA LEU A 69 2.97 6.34 19.90
C LEU A 69 4.29 5.58 20.15
N ALA A 70 4.98 5.20 19.07
CA ALA A 70 6.28 4.54 19.16
C ALA A 70 7.42 5.48 19.59
N GLY A 71 7.27 6.78 19.34
CA GLY A 71 8.26 7.81 19.65
C GLY A 71 9.13 8.20 18.45
N LYS A 72 9.85 9.31 18.58
CA LYS A 72 10.74 9.82 17.54
C LYS A 72 11.92 8.86 17.33
N GLY A 73 12.21 8.55 16.07
CA GLY A 73 13.39 7.78 15.69
C GLY A 73 13.24 6.26 15.77
N LYS A 74 12.10 5.72 16.21
CA LYS A 74 11.86 4.27 16.17
C LYS A 74 11.31 3.86 14.80
N ASP A 75 11.98 2.90 14.18
CA ASP A 75 11.51 2.29 12.95
C ASP A 75 10.48 1.20 13.26
N LEU A 76 9.26 1.37 12.74
CA LEU A 76 8.17 0.39 12.91
C LEU A 76 8.52 -0.97 12.27
N ALA A 77 9.36 -0.98 11.23
CA ALA A 77 9.76 -2.20 10.56
C ALA A 77 10.65 -3.09 11.44
N GLY A 78 11.56 -2.47 12.21
CA GLY A 78 12.50 -3.17 13.08
C GLY A 78 11.93 -3.66 14.42
N MET A 79 10.68 -3.38 14.72
CA MET A 79 10.04 -3.79 15.98
C MET A 79 9.73 -5.30 15.99
N SER A 80 9.81 -5.91 17.16
CA SER A 80 9.38 -7.30 17.38
C SER A 80 7.86 -7.46 17.18
N VAL A 81 7.41 -8.68 16.92
CA VAL A 81 5.97 -8.98 16.73
C VAL A 81 5.15 -8.56 17.94
N ALA A 82 5.64 -8.87 19.15
CA ALA A 82 4.95 -8.52 20.41
C ALA A 82 4.83 -7.00 20.60
N GLU A 83 5.87 -6.23 20.25
CA GLU A 83 5.83 -4.76 20.29
C GLU A 83 4.86 -4.19 19.25
N LYS A 84 4.83 -4.76 18.04
CA LYS A 84 3.86 -4.37 16.99
C LYS A 84 2.42 -4.59 17.46
N GLU A 85 2.11 -5.72 18.06
CA GLU A 85 0.77 -6.01 18.60
C GLU A 85 0.36 -5.03 19.70
N ARG A 86 1.25 -4.76 20.66
CA ARG A 86 1.00 -3.76 21.71
C ARG A 86 0.76 -2.37 21.14
N LEU A 87 1.52 -2.01 20.10
CA LEU A 87 1.38 -0.73 19.40
C LEU A 87 0.06 -0.66 18.65
N GLU A 88 -0.38 -1.76 18.00
CA GLU A 88 -1.70 -1.85 17.35
C GLU A 88 -2.84 -1.58 18.32
N ILE A 89 -2.83 -2.23 19.48
CA ILE A 89 -3.84 -2.06 20.53
C ILE A 89 -3.86 -0.60 21.04
N LYS A 90 -2.69 -0.02 21.28
CA LYS A 90 -2.59 1.39 21.69
C LYS A 90 -3.10 2.35 20.61
N ALA A 91 -2.79 2.06 19.34
CA ALA A 91 -3.25 2.84 18.21
C ALA A 91 -4.78 2.77 18.06
N ASP A 92 -5.38 1.60 18.21
CA ASP A 92 -6.84 1.43 18.16
C ASP A 92 -7.55 2.21 19.27
N LYS A 93 -7.04 2.15 20.49
CA LYS A 93 -7.55 2.95 21.62
C LYS A 93 -7.41 4.46 21.35
N LYS A 94 -6.30 4.89 20.79
CA LYS A 94 -6.07 6.30 20.44
C LYS A 94 -7.02 6.78 19.35
N ILE A 95 -7.19 5.98 18.29
CA ILE A 95 -8.09 6.28 17.18
C ILE A 95 -9.55 6.35 17.67
N ALA A 96 -9.97 5.43 18.54
CA ALA A 96 -11.29 5.47 19.13
C ALA A 96 -11.54 6.77 19.94
N LYS A 97 -10.53 7.22 20.70
CA LYS A 97 -10.60 8.51 21.42
C LYS A 97 -10.61 9.73 20.48
N MET A 98 -9.96 9.66 19.33
CA MET A 98 -9.91 10.76 18.36
C MET A 98 -11.27 11.01 17.68
N GLY A 99 -12.07 9.97 17.45
CA GLY A 99 -13.41 10.06 16.86
C GLY A 99 -13.45 10.92 15.58
N LYS A 100 -14.17 12.04 15.63
CA LYS A 100 -14.31 12.98 14.48
C LYS A 100 -12.98 13.57 13.99
N LYS A 101 -11.99 13.74 14.86
CA LYS A 101 -10.64 14.23 14.45
C LYS A 101 -9.95 13.25 13.51
N PHE A 102 -10.06 11.96 13.77
CA PHE A 102 -9.53 10.92 12.87
C PHE A 102 -10.18 11.01 11.49
N SER A 103 -11.50 11.09 11.44
CA SER A 103 -12.28 11.24 10.21
C SER A 103 -11.88 12.50 9.42
N GLY A 104 -11.66 13.62 10.11
CA GLY A 104 -11.19 14.87 9.51
C GLY A 104 -9.78 14.74 8.91
N LEU A 105 -8.86 14.09 9.62
CA LEU A 105 -7.51 13.81 9.11
C LEU A 105 -7.53 12.89 7.89
N VAL A 106 -8.37 11.86 7.88
CA VAL A 106 -8.57 10.96 6.74
C VAL A 106 -9.09 11.75 5.53
N LYS A 107 -10.06 12.64 5.71
CA LYS A 107 -10.56 13.51 4.63
C LYS A 107 -9.45 14.38 4.04
N LYS A 108 -8.69 15.09 4.88
CA LYS A 108 -7.55 15.92 4.43
C LYS A 108 -6.52 15.11 3.64
N LYS A 109 -6.13 13.94 4.15
CA LYS A 109 -5.18 13.05 3.46
C LYS A 109 -5.75 12.48 2.16
N THR A 110 -7.03 12.21 2.08
CA THR A 110 -7.71 11.77 0.86
C THR A 110 -7.54 12.81 -0.25
N PHE A 111 -7.80 14.09 0.03
CA PHE A 111 -7.58 15.17 -0.93
C PHE A 111 -6.13 15.29 -1.38
N VAL A 112 -5.18 15.15 -0.45
CA VAL A 112 -3.74 15.17 -0.79
C VAL A 112 -3.38 14.02 -1.73
N ILE A 113 -3.91 12.82 -1.49
CA ILE A 113 -3.68 11.64 -2.35
C ILE A 113 -4.26 11.87 -3.74
N ILE A 114 -5.48 12.38 -3.84
CA ILE A 114 -6.13 12.68 -5.13
C ILE A 114 -5.33 13.73 -5.91
N LYS A 115 -4.90 14.82 -5.25
CA LYS A 115 -4.07 15.85 -5.87
C LYS A 115 -2.73 15.30 -6.38
N LYS A 116 -2.06 14.46 -5.58
CA LYS A 116 -0.81 13.80 -6.01
C LYS A 116 -1.03 12.89 -7.22
N HIS A 117 -2.13 12.15 -7.24
CA HIS A 117 -2.49 11.32 -8.40
C HIS A 117 -2.77 12.16 -9.66
N ALA A 118 -3.50 13.26 -9.52
CA ALA A 118 -3.78 14.19 -10.62
C ALA A 118 -2.48 14.83 -11.16
N ALA A 119 -1.60 15.28 -10.27
CA ALA A 119 -0.29 15.84 -10.65
C ALA A 119 0.59 14.79 -11.35
N ARG A 120 0.62 13.56 -10.85
CA ARG A 120 1.35 12.44 -11.48
C ARG A 120 0.80 12.12 -12.88
N LYS A 121 -0.53 12.10 -13.03
CA LYS A 121 -1.17 11.92 -14.33
C LYS A 121 -0.75 13.00 -15.32
N LYS A 122 -0.77 14.27 -14.92
CA LYS A 122 -0.32 15.39 -15.74
C LYS A 122 1.15 15.23 -16.15
N SER A 123 2.04 14.87 -15.23
CA SER A 123 3.46 14.70 -15.51
C SER A 123 3.73 13.53 -16.47
N LEU A 124 2.96 12.46 -16.39
CA LEU A 124 3.08 11.33 -17.32
C LEU A 124 2.58 11.69 -18.72
N LEU A 125 1.45 12.39 -18.81
CA LEU A 125 0.93 12.86 -20.10
C LEU A 125 1.87 13.88 -20.77
N ALA A 126 2.53 14.75 -20.00
CA ALA A 126 3.50 15.71 -20.52
C ALA A 126 4.77 15.03 -21.09
N LYS A 127 5.14 13.84 -20.56
CA LYS A 127 6.28 13.06 -21.08
C LYS A 127 5.97 12.31 -22.37
N ASP A 128 4.71 11.97 -22.60
CA ASP A 128 4.26 11.23 -23.79
C ASP A 128 3.95 12.16 -24.96
N THR A 129 3.96 13.47 -24.80
CA THR A 129 3.92 14.42 -25.91
C THR A 129 5.31 14.51 -26.50
N PRO A 130 5.53 13.97 -27.72
CA PRO A 130 6.81 14.18 -28.42
C PRO A 130 7.01 15.68 -28.55
N GLY A 131 8.19 16.16 -28.15
CA GLY A 131 8.49 17.58 -28.03
C GLY A 131 8.14 18.35 -29.30
N GLN A 132 7.43 19.44 -29.08
CA GLN A 132 7.40 20.53 -30.05
C GLN A 132 8.74 21.27 -29.99
#